data_1a3e149988d828236d37fea01599b7cb
#
_entry.id   1a3e149988d828236d37fea01599b7cb
#
_cell.length_a   1.000
_cell.length_b   1.000
_cell.length_c   1.000
_cell.angle_alpha   90.00
_cell.angle_beta   90.00
_cell.angle_gamma   90.00
#
_symmetry.space_group_name_H-M   'P 1'
#
loop_
_entity.id
_entity.type
_entity.pdbx_description
1 polymer ?
#
loop_
_entity_poly.entity_id
_entity_poly.type
_entity_poly.pdbx_seq_one_letter_code
_entity_poly.pdbx_strand_id
1 'polypeptide(L)'
;MTAPRRAPRRRRTRGADPVVVGATAVAVLFGGMLVRDGLVGAQPPPPDAAPAPSHRATLTPDSPALDPSAPRRLRIPSIAVDATFTELGLNVRGELETPPSERANLVGWYRDGAAPGADGTAVVVGHADDRHGPGVLYRLGLLRPGLAIAVTRADRRTATFTVDEVRSYPKSAFPSEEVYGTTGRAELRVITCGGHYDRKNGYDSNTVVYAHLTSSSAAT
;
A
#
# COMPACT_ATOMS: atom_id res chain seq x y z
N MET A 1 -76.73 57.59 0.60
CA MET A 1 -75.40 57.54 -0.04
C MET A 1 -74.61 56.47 0.67
N THR A 2 -74.57 55.27 0.10
CA THR A 2 -74.02 54.08 0.71
C THR A 2 -72.73 53.67 -0.07
N ALA A 3 -71.59 53.70 0.60
CA ALA A 3 -70.34 53.35 0.01
C ALA A 3 -70.11 51.79 -0.10
N PRO A 4 -69.53 51.25 -1.15
CA PRO A 4 -69.36 49.80 -1.29
C PRO A 4 -68.15 49.29 -0.50
N ARG A 5 -68.37 48.21 0.25
CA ARG A 5 -67.31 47.40 0.95
C ARG A 5 -66.38 46.72 -0.04
N ARG A 6 -65.05 46.98 0.09
CA ARG A 6 -63.99 46.23 -0.61
C ARG A 6 -63.79 44.85 0.03
N ALA A 7 -63.85 43.83 -0.77
CA ALA A 7 -63.51 42.45 -0.40
C ALA A 7 -61.99 42.24 -0.22
N PRO A 8 -61.49 41.34 0.68
CA PRO A 8 -60.07 41.11 0.89
C PRO A 8 -59.48 40.24 -0.24
N ARG A 9 -58.32 40.70 -0.77
CA ARG A 9 -57.53 39.96 -1.73
C ARG A 9 -56.92 38.72 -1.04
N ARG A 10 -57.30 37.50 -1.47
CA ARG A 10 -56.65 36.25 -1.14
C ARG A 10 -55.22 36.26 -1.68
N ARG A 11 -54.18 36.18 -0.79
CA ARG A 11 -52.79 35.86 -1.13
C ARG A 11 -52.74 34.42 -1.64
N ARG A 12 -52.43 34.22 -2.93
CA ARG A 12 -52.04 32.90 -3.47
C ARG A 12 -50.66 32.59 -2.95
N THR A 13 -50.54 31.63 -2.06
CA THR A 13 -49.28 30.96 -1.75
C THR A 13 -48.90 30.15 -2.98
N ARG A 14 -47.78 30.50 -3.62
CA ARG A 14 -47.16 29.65 -4.66
C ARG A 14 -46.69 28.39 -3.97
N GLY A 15 -47.42 27.31 -4.11
CA GLY A 15 -46.94 25.96 -3.80
C GLY A 15 -45.82 25.65 -4.77
N ALA A 16 -44.71 25.12 -4.27
CA ALA A 16 -43.63 24.61 -5.10
C ALA A 16 -44.17 23.47 -5.97
N ASP A 17 -43.85 23.51 -7.26
CA ASP A 17 -44.29 22.50 -8.23
C ASP A 17 -43.79 21.11 -7.81
N PRO A 18 -44.66 20.11 -7.72
CA PRO A 18 -44.30 18.76 -7.27
C PRO A 18 -43.22 18.10 -8.17
N VAL A 19 -43.10 18.57 -9.43
CA VAL A 19 -42.04 18.09 -10.36
C VAL A 19 -40.65 18.56 -9.92
N VAL A 20 -40.52 19.79 -9.37
CA VAL A 20 -39.22 20.30 -8.92
C VAL A 20 -38.77 19.60 -7.62
N VAL A 21 -39.73 19.29 -6.73
CA VAL A 21 -39.42 18.55 -5.49
C VAL A 21 -39.02 17.10 -5.79
N GLY A 22 -39.66 16.45 -6.76
CA GLY A 22 -39.31 15.10 -7.19
C GLY A 22 -37.92 15.01 -7.85
N ALA A 23 -37.58 15.99 -8.70
CA ALA A 23 -36.23 16.00 -9.37
C ALA A 23 -35.09 16.25 -8.38
N THR A 24 -35.29 17.11 -7.37
CA THR A 24 -34.28 17.37 -6.34
C THR A 24 -34.09 16.16 -5.41
N ALA A 25 -35.15 15.44 -5.05
CA ALA A 25 -35.06 14.24 -4.23
C ALA A 25 -34.32 13.09 -4.95
N VAL A 26 -34.57 12.89 -6.24
CA VAL A 26 -33.86 11.89 -7.05
C VAL A 26 -32.38 12.25 -7.20
N ALA A 27 -32.03 13.52 -7.43
CA ALA A 27 -30.65 13.97 -7.55
C ALA A 27 -29.87 13.80 -6.23
N VAL A 28 -30.50 14.04 -5.07
CA VAL A 28 -29.87 13.83 -3.75
C VAL A 28 -29.69 12.35 -3.45
N LEU A 29 -30.64 11.48 -3.83
CA LEU A 29 -30.49 10.03 -3.64
C LEU A 29 -29.43 9.44 -4.57
N PHE A 30 -29.36 9.88 -5.83
CA PHE A 30 -28.31 9.45 -6.76
C PHE A 30 -26.93 9.98 -6.39
N GLY A 31 -26.81 11.23 -5.96
CA GLY A 31 -25.59 11.82 -5.46
C GLY A 31 -25.11 11.14 -4.17
N GLY A 32 -26.03 10.82 -3.25
CA GLY A 32 -25.72 10.08 -2.04
C GLY A 32 -25.25 8.64 -2.28
N MET A 33 -25.78 7.99 -3.32
CA MET A 33 -25.37 6.63 -3.71
C MET A 33 -23.96 6.62 -4.33
N LEU A 34 -23.64 7.59 -5.19
CA LEU A 34 -22.31 7.75 -5.78
C LEU A 34 -21.24 8.10 -4.73
N VAL A 35 -21.59 8.91 -3.71
CA VAL A 35 -20.67 9.21 -2.60
C VAL A 35 -20.48 7.99 -1.69
N ARG A 36 -21.53 7.19 -1.50
CA ARG A 36 -21.43 5.96 -0.68
C ARG A 36 -20.57 4.89 -1.34
N ASP A 37 -20.65 4.70 -2.66
CA ASP A 37 -19.81 3.77 -3.40
C ASP A 37 -18.35 4.26 -3.50
N GLY A 38 -18.11 5.58 -3.50
CA GLY A 38 -16.78 6.17 -3.46
C GLY A 38 -16.08 6.09 -2.10
N LEU A 39 -16.82 5.83 -1.00
CA LEU A 39 -16.28 5.68 0.35
C LEU A 39 -16.13 4.22 0.79
N VAL A 40 -16.61 3.25 0.01
CA VAL A 40 -16.48 1.82 0.31
C VAL A 40 -15.24 1.27 -0.40
N GLY A 41 -14.10 1.26 0.31
CA GLY A 41 -13.01 0.34 0.05
C GLY A 41 -12.20 0.60 -1.22
N ALA A 42 -11.51 1.75 -1.29
CA ALA A 42 -10.39 1.83 -2.24
C ALA A 42 -9.40 0.71 -1.88
N GLN A 43 -9.30 -0.31 -2.74
CA GLN A 43 -8.32 -1.38 -2.59
C GLN A 43 -6.92 -0.85 -2.89
N PRO A 44 -5.87 -1.44 -2.30
CA PRO A 44 -4.51 -1.13 -2.67
C PRO A 44 -4.31 -1.28 -4.18
N PRO A 45 -3.61 -0.35 -4.84
CA PRO A 45 -3.37 -0.46 -6.28
C PRO A 45 -2.71 -1.81 -6.59
N PRO A 46 -3.26 -2.60 -7.54
CA PRO A 46 -2.60 -3.81 -7.99
C PRO A 46 -1.30 -3.46 -8.72
N PRO A 47 -0.31 -4.37 -8.77
CA PRO A 47 0.79 -4.25 -9.71
C PRO A 47 0.24 -4.16 -11.13
N ASP A 48 0.89 -3.37 -12.00
CA ASP A 48 0.57 -3.47 -13.43
C ASP A 48 0.82 -4.91 -13.88
N ALA A 49 -0.01 -5.40 -14.80
CA ALA A 49 0.26 -6.67 -15.45
C ALA A 49 1.66 -6.59 -16.06
N ALA A 50 2.63 -7.28 -15.42
CA ALA A 50 3.99 -7.26 -15.90
C ALA A 50 4.00 -7.78 -17.33
N PRO A 51 4.65 -7.09 -18.30
CA PRO A 51 5.02 -7.75 -19.53
C PRO A 51 5.78 -9.00 -19.14
N ALA A 52 5.51 -10.13 -19.82
CA ALA A 52 6.22 -11.38 -19.61
C ALA A 52 7.73 -11.08 -19.50
N PRO A 53 8.46 -11.71 -18.57
CA PRO A 53 9.81 -11.33 -18.22
C PRO A 53 10.68 -11.33 -19.48
N SER A 54 10.85 -10.15 -20.04
CA SER A 54 11.93 -9.92 -21.00
C SER A 54 13.19 -9.98 -20.15
N HIS A 55 13.92 -11.08 -20.19
CA HIS A 55 15.19 -11.29 -19.52
C HIS A 55 16.29 -10.28 -19.90
N ARG A 56 15.89 -9.08 -20.24
CA ARG A 56 16.78 -7.96 -20.58
C ARG A 56 16.32 -6.68 -19.90
N ALA A 57 15.98 -6.77 -18.58
CA ALA A 57 16.12 -5.59 -17.75
C ALA A 57 17.61 -5.20 -17.84
N THR A 58 17.88 -3.94 -18.17
CA THR A 58 19.22 -3.37 -18.08
C THR A 58 19.69 -3.62 -16.65
N LEU A 59 20.53 -4.64 -16.44
CA LEU A 59 20.96 -5.05 -15.11
C LEU A 59 21.75 -3.88 -14.53
N THR A 60 21.13 -3.14 -13.62
CA THR A 60 21.91 -2.27 -12.74
C THR A 60 22.88 -3.18 -12.02
N PRO A 61 24.21 -2.91 -12.09
CA PRO A 61 25.18 -3.80 -11.49
C PRO A 61 24.91 -4.01 -10.00
N ASP A 62 25.07 -5.25 -9.53
CA ASP A 62 25.03 -5.58 -8.11
C ASP A 62 26.12 -4.80 -7.35
N SER A 63 25.80 -4.30 -6.19
CA SER A 63 26.78 -3.79 -5.22
C SER A 63 27.26 -4.95 -4.35
N PRO A 64 28.52 -4.96 -3.91
CA PRO A 64 28.97 -5.90 -2.90
C PRO A 64 28.08 -5.87 -1.65
N ALA A 65 27.79 -7.05 -1.12
CA ALA A 65 27.04 -7.18 0.12
C ALA A 65 27.76 -6.46 1.28
N LEU A 66 26.96 -5.97 2.21
CA LEU A 66 27.43 -5.26 3.41
C LEU A 66 27.47 -6.25 4.59
N ASP A 67 28.26 -5.93 5.62
CA ASP A 67 28.18 -6.65 6.87
C ASP A 67 26.75 -6.55 7.46
N PRO A 68 26.25 -7.56 8.19
CA PRO A 68 24.94 -7.53 8.79
C PRO A 68 24.76 -6.33 9.74
N SER A 69 23.67 -5.58 9.59
CA SER A 69 23.32 -4.45 10.46
C SER A 69 21.81 -4.22 10.44
N ALA A 70 21.21 -4.03 11.61
CA ALA A 70 19.77 -3.85 11.76
C ALA A 70 19.27 -2.63 10.98
N PRO A 71 18.12 -2.71 10.28
CA PRO A 71 17.51 -1.58 9.60
C PRO A 71 16.91 -0.59 10.62
N ARG A 72 16.87 0.69 10.25
CA ARG A 72 16.30 1.78 11.07
C ARG A 72 15.17 2.51 10.35
N ARG A 73 15.34 2.77 9.06
CA ARG A 73 14.36 3.55 8.28
C ARG A 73 14.27 3.05 6.85
N LEU A 74 13.05 2.88 6.36
CA LEU A 74 12.71 2.55 4.98
C LEU A 74 12.23 3.81 4.27
N ARG A 75 12.79 4.12 3.09
CA ARG A 75 12.32 5.20 2.23
C ARG A 75 12.09 4.70 0.82
N ILE A 76 10.91 4.98 0.27
CA ILE A 76 10.55 4.72 -1.13
C ILE A 76 9.91 5.99 -1.69
N PRO A 77 10.70 6.96 -2.17
CA PRO A 77 10.21 8.29 -2.54
C PRO A 77 9.12 8.27 -3.60
N SER A 78 9.22 7.36 -4.58
CA SER A 78 8.26 7.25 -5.70
C SER A 78 6.81 6.96 -5.28
N ILE A 79 6.62 6.40 -4.09
CA ILE A 79 5.30 6.12 -3.52
C ILE A 79 5.08 6.80 -2.16
N ALA A 80 5.93 7.77 -1.82
CA ALA A 80 5.89 8.56 -0.58
C ALA A 80 5.97 7.73 0.71
N VAL A 81 6.71 6.62 0.71
CA VAL A 81 6.98 5.83 1.92
C VAL A 81 8.16 6.41 2.68
N ASP A 82 7.95 6.62 3.98
CA ASP A 82 8.97 6.98 4.95
C ASP A 82 8.60 6.35 6.30
N ALA A 83 9.21 5.20 6.64
CA ALA A 83 8.80 4.34 7.75
C ALA A 83 9.96 3.97 8.66
N THR A 84 9.68 3.75 9.94
CA THR A 84 10.60 3.13 10.89
C THR A 84 10.44 1.63 10.92
N PHE A 85 11.46 0.91 11.39
CA PHE A 85 11.42 -0.53 11.51
C PHE A 85 11.06 -1.01 12.91
N THR A 86 10.40 -2.16 12.98
CA THR A 86 10.36 -3.04 14.14
C THR A 86 10.90 -4.42 13.73
N GLU A 87 11.44 -5.15 14.70
CA GLU A 87 11.86 -6.53 14.48
C GLU A 87 10.63 -7.45 14.58
N LEU A 88 10.57 -8.45 13.71
CA LEU A 88 9.54 -9.48 13.69
C LEU A 88 10.18 -10.86 13.76
N GLY A 89 9.52 -11.77 14.46
CA GLY A 89 9.83 -13.18 14.49
C GLY A 89 8.79 -14.00 13.74
N LEU A 90 8.83 -15.32 13.94
CA LEU A 90 7.78 -16.23 13.54
C LEU A 90 6.86 -16.49 14.74
N ASN A 91 5.57 -16.56 14.48
CA ASN A 91 4.60 -16.97 15.50
C ASN A 91 4.66 -18.49 15.76
N VAL A 92 3.84 -18.97 16.68
CA VAL A 92 3.80 -20.40 17.06
C VAL A 92 3.41 -21.35 15.92
N ARG A 93 2.89 -20.82 14.81
CA ARG A 93 2.55 -21.58 13.60
C ARG A 93 3.64 -21.51 12.52
N GLY A 94 4.76 -20.84 12.82
CA GLY A 94 5.83 -20.62 11.84
C GLY A 94 5.51 -19.55 10.79
N GLU A 95 4.49 -18.73 11.00
CA GLU A 95 4.14 -17.62 10.11
C GLU A 95 4.85 -16.34 10.56
N LEU A 96 5.29 -15.51 9.61
CA LEU A 96 5.90 -14.22 9.92
C LEU A 96 4.87 -13.31 10.61
N GLU A 97 5.27 -12.76 11.75
CA GLU A 97 4.48 -11.76 12.47
C GLU A 97 4.26 -10.50 11.61
N THR A 98 3.26 -9.70 11.94
CA THR A 98 2.99 -8.41 11.31
C THR A 98 3.24 -7.27 12.29
N PRO A 99 3.66 -6.07 11.82
CA PRO A 99 3.82 -4.93 12.72
C PRO A 99 2.48 -4.54 13.36
N PRO A 100 2.49 -3.91 14.56
CA PRO A 100 1.28 -3.39 15.18
C PRO A 100 0.53 -2.41 14.28
N SER A 101 -0.77 -2.61 14.07
CA SER A 101 -1.60 -1.80 13.17
C SER A 101 -1.82 -0.36 13.65
N GLU A 102 -1.66 -0.11 14.97
CA GLU A 102 -1.84 1.21 15.57
C GLU A 102 -0.74 2.21 15.17
N ARG A 103 0.33 1.74 14.54
CA ARG A 103 1.49 2.55 14.13
C ARG A 103 1.56 2.64 12.61
N ALA A 104 0.87 3.64 12.04
CA ALA A 104 0.70 3.80 10.59
C ALA A 104 2.02 3.84 9.79
N ASN A 105 3.12 4.36 10.36
CA ASN A 105 4.42 4.48 9.69
C ASN A 105 5.44 3.44 10.17
N LEU A 106 4.99 2.21 10.40
CA LEU A 106 5.85 1.13 10.87
C LEU A 106 5.87 0.00 9.84
N VAL A 107 7.09 -0.48 9.55
CA VAL A 107 7.32 -1.73 8.82
C VAL A 107 8.06 -2.70 9.70
N GLY A 108 7.87 -3.99 9.47
CA GLY A 108 8.57 -5.04 10.18
C GLY A 108 9.67 -5.65 9.33
N TRP A 109 10.79 -5.99 9.93
CA TRP A 109 11.86 -6.76 9.34
C TRP A 109 11.96 -8.12 10.04
N TYR A 110 12.02 -9.20 9.26
CA TYR A 110 12.25 -10.55 9.79
C TYR A 110 13.70 -10.66 10.29
N ARG A 111 13.86 -10.62 11.63
CA ARG A 111 15.18 -10.51 12.27
C ARG A 111 16.04 -11.76 12.15
N ASP A 112 15.42 -12.94 11.99
CA ASP A 112 16.14 -14.22 11.86
C ASP A 112 16.56 -14.52 10.40
N GLY A 113 16.22 -13.62 9.44
CA GLY A 113 16.66 -13.62 8.07
C GLY A 113 17.83 -12.67 7.83
N ALA A 114 18.20 -12.47 6.55
CA ALA A 114 19.27 -11.53 6.20
C ALA A 114 18.93 -10.09 6.63
N ALA A 115 19.94 -9.34 7.07
CA ALA A 115 19.78 -7.90 7.29
C ALA A 115 19.76 -7.16 5.94
N PRO A 116 18.97 -6.09 5.75
CA PRO A 116 18.95 -5.34 4.50
C PRO A 116 20.34 -4.85 4.07
N GLY A 117 20.78 -5.32 2.90
CA GLY A 117 22.10 -5.05 2.33
C GLY A 117 23.15 -6.10 2.63
N ALA A 118 22.95 -7.02 3.57
CA ALA A 118 23.79 -8.19 3.76
C ALA A 118 23.47 -9.26 2.72
N ASP A 119 24.37 -10.22 2.56
CA ASP A 119 24.14 -11.36 1.67
C ASP A 119 22.88 -12.15 2.07
N GLY A 120 22.10 -12.56 1.06
CA GLY A 120 20.83 -13.24 1.22
C GLY A 120 19.61 -12.34 1.06
N THR A 121 18.44 -12.86 1.38
CA THR A 121 17.13 -12.21 1.17
C THR A 121 16.63 -11.58 2.47
N ALA A 122 16.64 -10.25 2.53
CA ALA A 122 16.01 -9.50 3.61
C ALA A 122 14.50 -9.38 3.36
N VAL A 123 13.67 -9.69 4.37
CA VAL A 123 12.21 -9.64 4.27
C VAL A 123 11.65 -8.51 5.12
N VAL A 124 10.87 -7.65 4.47
CA VAL A 124 10.18 -6.50 5.07
C VAL A 124 8.69 -6.61 4.80
N VAL A 125 7.88 -6.47 5.84
CA VAL A 125 6.42 -6.50 5.72
C VAL A 125 5.81 -5.24 6.33
N GLY A 126 4.64 -4.84 5.82
CA GLY A 126 3.88 -3.72 6.35
C GLY A 126 2.43 -3.76 5.91
N HIS A 127 1.59 -3.01 6.60
CA HIS A 127 0.17 -2.98 6.31
C HIS A 127 -0.15 -2.24 5.01
N ALA A 128 -1.09 -2.79 4.24
CA ALA A 128 -1.71 -2.10 3.12
C ALA A 128 -2.69 -1.04 3.63
N ASP A 129 -3.51 -1.40 4.60
CA ASP A 129 -4.48 -0.51 5.26
C ASP A 129 -4.83 -1.02 6.66
N ASP A 130 -5.59 -0.23 7.37
CA ASP A 130 -6.25 -0.59 8.61
C ASP A 130 -7.64 0.08 8.70
N ARG A 131 -8.30 -0.04 9.86
CA ARG A 131 -9.61 0.61 10.11
C ARG A 131 -9.58 2.15 10.04
N HIS A 132 -8.42 2.79 10.03
CA HIS A 132 -8.25 4.24 9.99
C HIS A 132 -7.91 4.75 8.59
N GLY A 133 -7.54 3.84 7.65
CA GLY A 133 -7.25 4.19 6.28
C GLY A 133 -6.02 3.49 5.68
N PRO A 134 -5.44 4.06 4.61
CA PRO A 134 -4.27 3.50 3.95
C PRO A 134 -3.08 3.37 4.88
N GLY A 135 -2.49 2.16 4.94
CA GLY A 135 -1.24 1.88 5.65
C GLY A 135 0.00 2.33 4.87
N VAL A 136 1.16 2.16 5.50
CA VAL A 136 2.44 2.64 4.97
C VAL A 136 2.80 2.02 3.62
N LEU A 137 2.40 0.77 3.35
CA LEU A 137 2.66 0.06 2.08
C LEU A 137 1.45 -0.02 1.15
N TYR A 138 0.41 0.81 1.37
CA TYR A 138 -0.81 0.83 0.55
C TYR A 138 -0.50 0.95 -0.95
N ARG A 139 0.47 1.79 -1.32
CA ARG A 139 0.84 2.08 -2.70
C ARG A 139 1.93 1.17 -3.27
N LEU A 140 2.27 0.07 -2.57
CA LEU A 140 3.38 -0.80 -2.97
C LEU A 140 3.24 -1.33 -4.40
N GLY A 141 2.02 -1.66 -4.84
CA GLY A 141 1.71 -2.11 -6.20
C GLY A 141 2.00 -1.09 -7.32
N LEU A 142 2.20 0.20 -6.99
CA LEU A 142 2.56 1.24 -7.97
C LEU A 142 4.06 1.26 -8.30
N LEU A 143 4.89 0.49 -7.60
CA LEU A 143 6.30 0.41 -7.93
C LEU A 143 6.54 -0.23 -9.29
N ARG A 144 7.63 0.16 -9.91
CA ARG A 144 8.06 -0.32 -11.24
C ARG A 144 9.53 -0.71 -11.20
N PRO A 145 9.96 -1.63 -12.05
CA PRO A 145 11.37 -1.92 -12.23
C PRO A 145 12.20 -0.66 -12.42
N GLY A 146 13.39 -0.62 -11.82
CA GLY A 146 14.31 0.51 -11.86
C GLY A 146 14.09 1.57 -10.78
N LEU A 147 12.98 1.56 -10.03
CA LEU A 147 12.77 2.49 -8.92
C LEU A 147 13.60 2.11 -7.70
N ALA A 148 13.99 3.12 -6.93
CA ALA A 148 14.87 2.95 -5.78
C ALA A 148 14.11 2.75 -4.47
N ILE A 149 14.64 1.85 -3.63
CA ILE A 149 14.27 1.62 -2.24
C ILE A 149 15.51 1.85 -1.38
N ALA A 150 15.45 2.74 -0.40
CA ALA A 150 16.57 3.04 0.48
C ALA A 150 16.29 2.54 1.91
N VAL A 151 17.25 1.84 2.50
CA VAL A 151 17.20 1.39 3.89
C VAL A 151 18.38 1.98 4.65
N THR A 152 18.08 2.90 5.58
CA THR A 152 19.08 3.40 6.54
C THR A 152 19.26 2.35 7.64
N ARG A 153 20.50 2.04 7.98
CA ARG A 153 20.90 0.95 8.88
C ARG A 153 21.53 1.48 10.18
N ALA A 154 21.66 0.62 11.18
CA ALA A 154 22.23 0.97 12.47
C ALA A 154 23.73 1.35 12.41
N ASP A 155 24.47 0.80 11.44
CA ASP A 155 25.88 1.12 11.15
C ASP A 155 26.08 2.49 10.48
N ARG A 156 25.02 3.30 10.38
CA ARG A 156 25.01 4.61 9.72
C ARG A 156 25.34 4.53 8.23
N ARG A 157 24.97 3.45 7.58
CA ARG A 157 24.99 3.31 6.12
C ARG A 157 23.56 3.28 5.59
N THR A 158 23.39 3.70 4.35
CA THR A 158 22.16 3.54 3.60
C THR A 158 22.41 2.52 2.49
N ALA A 159 21.69 1.40 2.54
CA ALA A 159 21.64 0.42 1.46
C ALA A 159 20.55 0.85 0.47
N THR A 160 20.91 1.01 -0.80
CA THR A 160 19.98 1.35 -1.88
C THR A 160 19.77 0.13 -2.77
N PHE A 161 18.51 -0.23 -2.92
CA PHE A 161 18.05 -1.34 -3.75
C PHE A 161 17.32 -0.81 -4.98
N THR A 162 17.49 -1.48 -6.10
CA THR A 162 16.70 -1.24 -7.31
C THR A 162 15.63 -2.31 -7.43
N VAL A 163 14.38 -1.88 -7.68
CA VAL A 163 13.26 -2.78 -7.92
C VAL A 163 13.49 -3.57 -9.20
N ASP A 164 13.43 -4.88 -9.12
CA ASP A 164 13.50 -5.80 -10.26
C ASP A 164 12.11 -6.10 -10.80
N GLU A 165 11.17 -6.37 -9.88
CA GLU A 165 9.85 -6.83 -10.23
C GLU A 165 8.84 -6.55 -9.10
N VAL A 166 7.57 -6.44 -9.48
CA VAL A 166 6.43 -6.38 -8.54
C VAL A 166 5.41 -7.42 -8.96
N ARG A 167 5.08 -8.34 -8.06
CA ARG A 167 4.11 -9.41 -8.31
C ARG A 167 3.02 -9.45 -7.27
N SER A 168 1.86 -9.98 -7.66
CA SER A 168 0.77 -10.31 -6.74
C SER A 168 0.57 -11.83 -6.74
N TYR A 169 0.48 -12.41 -5.54
CA TYR A 169 0.28 -13.85 -5.35
C TYR A 169 -0.96 -14.11 -4.49
N PRO A 170 -1.86 -15.01 -4.91
CA PRO A 170 -2.92 -15.47 -4.02
C PRO A 170 -2.33 -16.07 -2.73
N LYS A 171 -2.90 -15.74 -1.58
CA LYS A 171 -2.45 -16.30 -0.29
C LYS A 171 -2.54 -17.83 -0.24
N SER A 172 -3.54 -18.41 -0.92
CA SER A 172 -3.75 -19.85 -1.03
C SER A 172 -2.68 -20.59 -1.86
N ALA A 173 -1.90 -19.86 -2.67
CA ALA A 173 -0.85 -20.40 -3.55
C ALA A 173 0.40 -19.52 -3.48
N PHE A 174 0.76 -19.07 -2.27
CA PHE A 174 1.91 -18.21 -2.07
C PHE A 174 3.22 -19.00 -2.23
N PRO A 175 4.11 -18.61 -3.17
CA PRO A 175 5.32 -19.37 -3.49
C PRO A 175 6.45 -19.05 -2.51
N SER A 176 6.38 -19.59 -1.29
CA SER A 176 7.29 -19.26 -0.19
C SER A 176 8.76 -19.46 -0.52
N GLU A 177 9.11 -20.54 -1.23
CA GLU A 177 10.49 -20.83 -1.64
C GLU A 177 11.05 -19.80 -2.62
N GLU A 178 10.23 -19.32 -3.57
CA GLU A 178 10.60 -18.27 -4.50
C GLU A 178 10.75 -16.90 -3.79
N VAL A 179 9.82 -16.58 -2.89
CA VAL A 179 9.78 -15.27 -2.23
C VAL A 179 10.87 -15.16 -1.17
N TYR A 180 11.07 -16.19 -0.35
CA TYR A 180 11.99 -16.16 0.79
C TYR A 180 13.35 -16.81 0.51
N GLY A 181 13.48 -17.52 -0.62
CA GLY A 181 14.73 -18.15 -1.03
C GLY A 181 15.86 -17.15 -1.25
N THR A 182 17.09 -17.64 -1.20
CA THR A 182 18.28 -16.83 -1.45
C THR A 182 18.82 -17.10 -2.85
N THR A 183 19.34 -16.06 -3.51
CA THR A 183 19.93 -16.13 -4.85
C THR A 183 21.46 -15.98 -4.83
N GLY A 184 22.07 -15.89 -3.65
CA GLY A 184 23.52 -15.70 -3.49
C GLY A 184 23.97 -14.26 -3.70
N ARG A 185 23.06 -13.29 -3.53
CA ARG A 185 23.34 -11.85 -3.54
C ARG A 185 22.48 -11.13 -2.48
N ALA A 186 22.79 -9.87 -2.20
CA ALA A 186 22.00 -9.07 -1.30
C ALA A 186 20.66 -8.63 -1.94
N GLU A 187 19.56 -9.19 -1.47
CA GLU A 187 18.22 -8.93 -1.99
C GLU A 187 17.27 -8.40 -0.91
N LEU A 188 16.21 -7.75 -1.36
CA LEU A 188 15.13 -7.25 -0.52
C LEU A 188 13.79 -7.71 -1.06
N ARG A 189 12.93 -8.19 -0.17
CA ARG A 189 11.52 -8.42 -0.42
C ARG A 189 10.71 -7.44 0.43
N VAL A 190 9.86 -6.64 -0.22
CA VAL A 190 8.88 -5.81 0.49
C VAL A 190 7.51 -6.36 0.20
N ILE A 191 6.75 -6.68 1.26
CA ILE A 191 5.50 -7.44 1.14
C ILE A 191 4.37 -6.72 1.87
N THR A 192 3.21 -6.67 1.25
CA THR A 192 1.96 -6.18 1.85
C THR A 192 0.77 -7.01 1.39
N CYS A 193 -0.34 -6.88 2.08
CA CYS A 193 -1.62 -7.42 1.61
C CYS A 193 -2.07 -6.72 0.32
N GLY A 194 -2.76 -7.45 -0.55
CA GLY A 194 -3.29 -6.93 -1.81
C GLY A 194 -4.40 -7.82 -2.38
N GLY A 195 -4.86 -7.51 -3.59
CA GLY A 195 -5.94 -8.22 -4.23
C GLY A 195 -7.32 -7.80 -3.73
N HIS A 196 -8.29 -8.71 -3.82
CA HIS A 196 -9.66 -8.44 -3.40
C HIS A 196 -9.80 -8.50 -1.87
N TYR A 197 -10.51 -7.52 -1.31
CA TYR A 197 -10.83 -7.48 0.13
C TYR A 197 -12.22 -8.05 0.39
N ASP A 198 -12.30 -9.04 1.25
CA ASP A 198 -13.53 -9.59 1.80
C ASP A 198 -13.61 -9.29 3.31
N ARG A 199 -14.77 -8.84 3.79
CA ARG A 199 -14.95 -8.44 5.19
C ARG A 199 -14.70 -9.57 6.20
N LYS A 200 -14.88 -10.83 5.79
CA LYS A 200 -14.72 -12.00 6.66
C LYS A 200 -13.30 -12.56 6.62
N ASN A 201 -12.66 -12.53 5.45
CA ASN A 201 -11.40 -13.21 5.19
C ASN A 201 -10.22 -12.24 4.98
N GLY A 202 -10.49 -10.94 4.87
CA GLY A 202 -9.46 -9.92 4.56
C GLY A 202 -9.04 -9.96 3.09
N TYR A 203 -7.83 -9.55 2.79
CA TYR A 203 -7.24 -9.60 1.44
C TYR A 203 -6.92 -11.04 1.04
N ASP A 204 -7.21 -11.38 -0.21
CA ASP A 204 -6.99 -12.72 -0.78
C ASP A 204 -5.58 -12.94 -1.32
N SER A 205 -4.80 -11.88 -1.49
CA SER A 205 -3.47 -11.91 -2.12
C SER A 205 -2.44 -11.13 -1.29
N ASN A 206 -1.17 -11.29 -1.66
CA ASN A 206 -0.05 -10.46 -1.22
C ASN A 206 0.63 -9.83 -2.43
N THR A 207 0.97 -8.54 -2.31
CA THR A 207 1.87 -7.86 -3.25
C THR A 207 3.30 -7.97 -2.75
N VAL A 208 4.20 -8.45 -3.60
CA VAL A 208 5.62 -8.66 -3.32
C VAL A 208 6.46 -7.84 -4.28
N VAL A 209 7.36 -7.04 -3.74
CA VAL A 209 8.40 -6.33 -4.49
C VAL A 209 9.70 -7.08 -4.33
N TYR A 210 10.34 -7.38 -5.45
CA TYR A 210 11.68 -7.96 -5.56
C TYR A 210 12.65 -6.84 -5.89
N ALA A 211 13.74 -6.75 -5.15
CA ALA A 211 14.77 -5.76 -5.39
C ALA A 211 16.15 -6.31 -4.99
N HIS A 212 17.21 -5.82 -5.64
CA HIS A 212 18.59 -6.16 -5.31
C HIS A 212 19.41 -4.94 -4.92
N LEU A 213 20.47 -5.14 -4.15
CA LEU A 213 21.36 -4.07 -3.70
C LEU A 213 22.18 -3.53 -4.87
N THR A 214 22.07 -2.22 -5.13
CA THR A 214 22.79 -1.55 -6.23
C THR A 214 23.82 -0.53 -5.76
N SER A 215 23.67 -0.01 -4.55
CA SER A 215 24.68 0.89 -3.97
C SER A 215 24.57 1.00 -2.45
N SER A 216 25.62 1.53 -1.82
CA SER A 216 25.59 1.91 -0.43
C SER A 216 26.37 3.22 -0.22
N SER A 217 25.89 4.05 0.72
CA SER A 217 26.52 5.32 1.09
C SER A 217 26.51 5.51 2.60
N ALA A 218 27.31 6.44 3.12
CA ALA A 218 27.13 6.90 4.48
C ALA A 218 25.74 7.54 4.63
N ALA A 219 25.05 7.30 5.75
CA ALA A 219 23.79 7.97 6.04
C ALA A 219 24.08 9.43 6.41
N THR A 220 23.42 10.33 5.75
CA THR A 220 23.44 11.79 6.06
C THR A 220 22.45 12.12 7.15
#